data_9777087ca68fdb7001269cf0088bdfb9
#
_entry.id   9777087ca68fdb7001269cf0088bdfb9
#
_cell.length_a   1.000
_cell.length_b   1.000
_cell.length_c   1.000
_cell.angle_alpha   90.00
_cell.angle_beta   90.00
_cell.angle_gamma   90.00
#
_symmetry.space_group_name_H-M   'P 1'
#
loop_
_entity.id
_entity.type
_entity.pdbx_description
1 polymer ?
#
loop_
_entity_poly.entity_id
_entity_poly.type
_entity_poly.pdbx_seq_one_letter_code
_entity_poly.pdbx_strand_id
1 'polypeptide(L)'
;MTLIERSNGDFFRQKVTTSVYQDRLTFFNNVTAGKTVLHYGCADWPIYDVNYNLHYCMCQVSDAVDGFDVDKETITQMTESGIFRKGSLYYEAPDKKYDFLLIPETIEHVNNVELFLESTLKNADTHTEFLITAPNAFVMSQFNANNDVGDFYIETIHPDHNCWFSVYTLPNFIEKCYKNIGKKVVFSDIGFLQSKSMVYSMFTLEDV
;
A
#
# COMPACT_ATOMS: atom_id res chain seq x y z
N MET A 1 -21.16 -6.70 -5.69
CA MET A 1 -20.93 -7.92 -4.84
C MET A 1 -20.24 -7.44 -3.57
N THR A 2 -20.70 -7.85 -2.39
CA THR A 2 -20.06 -7.41 -1.13
C THR A 2 -18.80 -8.25 -0.91
N LEU A 3 -17.64 -7.61 -0.89
CA LEU A 3 -16.35 -8.31 -0.70
C LEU A 3 -16.10 -8.73 0.76
N ILE A 4 -16.71 -8.06 1.72
CA ILE A 4 -16.58 -8.37 3.16
C ILE A 4 -17.96 -8.68 3.73
N GLU A 5 -18.15 -9.89 4.23
CA GLU A 5 -19.35 -10.31 4.96
C GLU A 5 -19.01 -10.43 6.44
N ARG A 6 -19.54 -9.52 7.26
CA ARG A 6 -19.38 -9.53 8.71
C ARG A 6 -20.48 -10.40 9.32
N SER A 7 -20.09 -11.39 10.13
CA SER A 7 -21.04 -12.29 10.75
C SER A 7 -21.83 -11.60 11.88
N ASN A 8 -23.15 -11.73 11.86
CA ASN A 8 -24.02 -11.24 12.93
C ASN A 8 -24.22 -12.27 14.07
N GLY A 9 -23.87 -13.53 13.83
CA GLY A 9 -24.10 -14.62 14.80
C GLY A 9 -22.83 -15.24 15.36
N ASP A 10 -21.74 -15.23 14.58
CA ASP A 10 -20.41 -15.67 14.97
C ASP A 10 -19.45 -14.48 14.88
N PHE A 11 -19.27 -13.77 15.97
CA PHE A 11 -18.50 -12.52 16.03
C PHE A 11 -17.02 -12.69 15.61
N PHE A 12 -16.49 -13.91 15.65
CA PHE A 12 -15.09 -14.19 15.35
C PHE A 12 -14.85 -14.70 13.94
N ARG A 13 -15.90 -14.92 13.15
CA ARG A 13 -15.78 -15.37 11.75
C ARG A 13 -16.20 -14.30 10.77
N GLN A 14 -15.23 -13.82 10.01
CA GLN A 14 -15.44 -12.83 8.95
C GLN A 14 -15.06 -13.48 7.61
N LYS A 15 -15.91 -13.34 6.60
CA LYS A 15 -15.63 -13.84 5.26
C LYS A 15 -15.20 -12.70 4.36
N VAL A 16 -14.05 -12.86 3.72
CA VAL A 16 -13.52 -11.94 2.72
C VAL A 16 -13.42 -12.68 1.40
N THR A 17 -14.02 -12.14 0.36
CA THR A 17 -13.82 -12.62 -1.02
C THR A 17 -12.50 -12.05 -1.51
N THR A 18 -11.57 -12.90 -1.93
CA THR A 18 -10.19 -12.51 -2.22
C THR A 18 -9.74 -12.93 -3.59
N SER A 19 -8.92 -12.09 -4.23
CA SER A 19 -8.09 -12.43 -5.38
C SER A 19 -6.67 -12.78 -4.92
N VAL A 20 -5.92 -13.53 -5.74
CA VAL A 20 -4.52 -13.90 -5.45
C VAL A 20 -3.68 -13.68 -6.70
N TYR A 21 -2.68 -12.83 -6.60
CA TYR A 21 -1.73 -12.54 -7.68
C TYR A 21 -0.32 -12.97 -7.25
N GLN A 22 0.33 -13.79 -8.06
CA GLN A 22 1.65 -14.36 -7.73
C GLN A 22 2.80 -13.39 -8.03
N ASP A 23 2.69 -12.65 -9.14
CA ASP A 23 3.69 -11.67 -9.56
C ASP A 23 3.25 -10.27 -9.16
N ARG A 24 3.96 -9.70 -8.18
CA ARG A 24 3.73 -8.38 -7.62
C ARG A 24 3.92 -7.27 -8.67
N LEU A 25 5.02 -7.31 -9.41
CA LEU A 25 5.34 -6.25 -10.37
C LEU A 25 4.35 -6.26 -11.54
N THR A 26 4.00 -7.43 -12.05
CA THR A 26 2.96 -7.56 -13.08
C THR A 26 1.62 -7.03 -12.58
N PHE A 27 1.24 -7.30 -11.33
CA PHE A 27 0.00 -6.77 -10.76
C PHE A 27 0.02 -5.23 -10.74
N PHE A 28 1.07 -4.61 -10.17
CA PHE A 28 1.16 -3.16 -10.09
C PHE A 28 1.21 -2.51 -11.48
N ASN A 29 1.98 -3.06 -12.40
CA ASN A 29 2.03 -2.55 -13.78
C ASN A 29 0.66 -2.58 -14.46
N ASN A 30 -0.13 -3.64 -14.26
CA ASN A 30 -1.45 -3.76 -14.86
C ASN A 30 -2.44 -2.72 -14.30
N VAL A 31 -2.44 -2.48 -13.00
CA VAL A 31 -3.39 -1.54 -12.36
C VAL A 31 -3.02 -0.07 -12.56
N THR A 32 -1.75 0.22 -12.87
CA THR A 32 -1.25 1.59 -13.09
C THR A 32 -1.09 1.97 -14.56
N ALA A 33 -1.23 1.01 -15.48
CA ALA A 33 -1.06 1.23 -16.91
C ALA A 33 -1.97 2.35 -17.46
N GLY A 34 -1.38 3.33 -18.16
CA GLY A 34 -2.11 4.45 -18.77
C GLY A 34 -2.73 5.43 -17.77
N LYS A 35 -2.26 5.46 -16.53
CA LYS A 35 -2.74 6.37 -15.47
C LYS A 35 -1.67 7.35 -15.02
N THR A 36 -2.09 8.48 -14.48
CA THR A 36 -1.23 9.33 -13.66
C THR A 36 -1.22 8.79 -12.23
N VAL A 37 -0.03 8.46 -11.72
CA VAL A 37 0.16 7.75 -10.44
C VAL A 37 0.94 8.61 -9.46
N LEU A 38 0.50 8.63 -8.19
CA LEU A 38 1.35 9.05 -7.07
C LEU A 38 1.72 7.82 -6.25
N HIS A 39 3.01 7.54 -6.17
CA HIS A 39 3.59 6.46 -5.39
C HIS A 39 4.07 7.01 -4.03
N TYR A 40 3.32 6.73 -2.98
CA TYR A 40 3.68 7.04 -1.59
C TYR A 40 4.69 6.01 -1.06
N GLY A 41 5.69 6.46 -0.30
CA GLY A 41 6.74 5.59 0.20
C GLY A 41 7.65 5.10 -0.92
N CYS A 42 8.00 5.99 -1.86
CA CYS A 42 8.73 5.61 -3.06
C CYS A 42 10.25 5.50 -2.87
N ALA A 43 10.78 5.88 -1.70
CA ALA A 43 12.20 5.86 -1.42
C ALA A 43 12.71 4.41 -1.32
N ASP A 44 13.39 3.97 -2.39
CA ASP A 44 13.99 2.65 -2.51
C ASP A 44 15.37 2.81 -3.17
N TRP A 45 16.37 3.05 -2.33
CA TRP A 45 17.73 3.34 -2.75
C TRP A 45 18.76 2.77 -1.75
N PRO A 46 19.91 2.27 -2.19
CA PRO A 46 20.36 2.13 -3.59
C PRO A 46 19.61 1.04 -4.36
N ILE A 47 19.41 1.29 -5.66
CA ILE A 47 18.76 0.31 -6.54
C ILE A 47 19.82 -0.70 -7.00
N TYR A 48 19.70 -1.94 -6.56
CA TYR A 48 20.61 -3.01 -6.95
C TYR A 48 20.28 -3.61 -8.32
N ASP A 49 18.97 -3.74 -8.62
CA ASP A 49 18.48 -4.17 -9.92
C ASP A 49 17.22 -3.36 -10.27
N VAL A 50 17.35 -2.49 -11.26
CA VAL A 50 16.28 -1.61 -11.74
C VAL A 50 15.03 -2.36 -12.19
N ASN A 51 15.16 -3.60 -12.65
CA ASN A 51 14.03 -4.42 -13.08
C ASN A 51 13.13 -4.89 -11.92
N TYR A 52 13.60 -4.82 -10.69
CA TYR A 52 12.83 -5.14 -9.49
C TYR A 52 12.38 -3.89 -8.71
N ASN A 53 12.81 -2.70 -9.11
CA ASN A 53 12.35 -1.46 -8.49
C ASN A 53 10.94 -1.12 -8.95
N LEU A 54 10.01 -1.04 -8.00
CA LEU A 54 8.58 -0.84 -8.28
C LEU A 54 8.33 0.49 -9.01
N HIS A 55 8.93 1.59 -8.53
CA HIS A 55 8.72 2.92 -9.13
C HIS A 55 9.22 2.95 -10.59
N TYR A 56 10.38 2.37 -10.84
CA TYR A 56 10.93 2.28 -12.20
C TYR A 56 10.03 1.44 -13.11
N CYS A 57 9.55 0.28 -12.65
CA CYS A 57 8.68 -0.60 -13.45
C CYS A 57 7.37 0.11 -13.84
N MET A 58 6.75 0.84 -12.92
CA MET A 58 5.54 1.62 -13.22
C MET A 58 5.80 2.74 -14.22
N CYS A 59 6.97 3.37 -14.19
CA CYS A 59 7.36 4.36 -15.21
C CYS A 59 7.40 3.81 -16.64
N GLN A 60 7.43 2.50 -16.84
CA GLN A 60 7.41 1.92 -18.19
C GLN A 60 6.01 1.82 -18.78
N VAL A 61 4.96 1.77 -17.95
CA VAL A 61 3.58 1.45 -18.35
C VAL A 61 2.57 2.57 -18.08
N SER A 62 2.81 3.41 -17.08
CA SER A 62 1.92 4.51 -16.69
C SER A 62 2.14 5.74 -17.57
N ASP A 63 1.18 6.65 -17.64
CA ASP A 63 1.31 7.93 -18.35
C ASP A 63 2.29 8.86 -17.63
N ALA A 64 2.18 8.94 -16.29
CA ALA A 64 3.14 9.61 -15.44
C ALA A 64 3.17 8.93 -14.06
N VAL A 65 4.34 8.90 -13.40
CA VAL A 65 4.51 8.39 -12.03
C VAL A 65 5.30 9.41 -11.23
N ASP A 66 4.61 10.12 -10.36
CA ASP A 66 5.24 10.95 -9.35
C ASP A 66 5.51 10.09 -8.10
N GLY A 67 6.61 10.32 -7.41
CA GLY A 67 6.96 9.66 -6.17
C GLY A 67 6.97 10.65 -5.00
N PHE A 68 6.49 10.21 -3.85
CA PHE A 68 6.57 10.96 -2.60
C PHE A 68 7.12 10.11 -1.47
N ASP A 69 8.11 10.67 -0.76
CA ASP A 69 8.64 10.07 0.46
C ASP A 69 9.17 11.17 1.39
N VAL A 70 9.11 10.93 2.69
CA VAL A 70 9.63 11.85 3.71
C VAL A 70 11.16 11.81 3.83
N ASP A 71 11.80 10.77 3.30
CA ASP A 71 13.26 10.64 3.25
C ASP A 71 13.85 11.52 2.14
N LYS A 72 14.15 12.76 2.52
CA LYS A 72 14.72 13.76 1.62
C LYS A 72 16.07 13.35 1.03
N GLU A 73 16.89 12.65 1.79
CA GLU A 73 18.22 12.24 1.33
C GLU A 73 18.08 11.21 0.20
N THR A 74 17.28 10.18 0.41
CA THR A 74 17.01 9.14 -0.59
C THR A 74 16.31 9.73 -1.83
N ILE A 75 15.32 10.61 -1.66
CA ILE A 75 14.67 11.31 -2.78
C ILE A 75 15.68 12.12 -3.62
N THR A 76 16.63 12.78 -2.96
CA THR A 76 17.68 13.52 -3.68
C THR A 76 18.56 12.59 -4.52
N GLN A 77 19.03 11.48 -3.93
CA GLN A 77 19.85 10.48 -4.61
C GLN A 77 19.11 9.85 -5.80
N MET A 78 17.84 9.49 -5.61
CA MET A 78 16.99 8.95 -6.68
C MET A 78 16.83 9.97 -7.82
N THR A 79 16.60 11.25 -7.49
CA THR A 79 16.46 12.31 -8.49
C THR A 79 17.76 12.51 -9.28
N GLU A 80 18.90 12.56 -8.61
CA GLU A 80 20.21 12.73 -9.24
C GLU A 80 20.61 11.53 -10.12
N SER A 81 20.11 10.34 -9.83
CA SER A 81 20.33 9.14 -10.64
C SER A 81 19.84 9.29 -12.09
N GLY A 82 18.81 10.12 -12.32
CA GLY A 82 18.19 10.34 -13.63
C GLY A 82 17.50 9.11 -14.23
N ILE A 83 17.24 8.07 -13.42
CA ILE A 83 16.60 6.82 -13.88
C ILE A 83 15.09 7.01 -14.03
N PHE A 84 14.48 7.77 -13.11
CA PHE A 84 13.02 7.99 -13.04
C PHE A 84 12.61 9.15 -13.96
N ARG A 85 12.05 8.84 -15.16
CA ARG A 85 11.88 9.83 -16.23
C ARG A 85 10.45 10.21 -16.57
N LYS A 86 9.45 9.56 -15.96
CA LYS A 86 8.03 9.80 -16.27
C LYS A 86 7.28 10.61 -15.21
N GLY A 87 7.99 11.26 -14.30
CA GLY A 87 7.42 12.07 -13.25
C GLY A 87 8.47 12.78 -12.44
N SER A 88 8.07 13.25 -11.28
CA SER A 88 8.93 13.96 -10.33
C SER A 88 8.95 13.22 -8.99
N LEU A 89 10.04 13.34 -8.25
CA LEU A 89 10.18 12.82 -6.91
C LEU A 89 10.10 13.96 -5.90
N TYR A 90 9.28 13.79 -4.86
CA TYR A 90 8.98 14.82 -3.88
C TYR A 90 9.29 14.33 -2.46
N TYR A 91 9.83 15.21 -1.61
CA TYR A 91 9.95 14.98 -0.17
C TYR A 91 8.86 15.73 0.65
N GLU A 92 8.01 16.48 -0.03
CA GLU A 92 6.76 17.06 0.48
C GLU A 92 5.64 16.67 -0.48
N ALA A 93 4.49 16.27 0.06
CA ALA A 93 3.38 15.80 -0.78
C ALA A 93 2.97 16.87 -1.80
N PRO A 94 2.96 16.56 -3.11
CA PRO A 94 2.65 17.54 -4.16
C PRO A 94 1.20 18.03 -4.07
N ASP A 95 0.94 19.24 -4.56
CA ASP A 95 -0.41 19.81 -4.69
C ASP A 95 -0.98 19.51 -6.08
N LYS A 96 -1.33 18.24 -6.32
CA LYS A 96 -1.79 17.72 -7.61
C LYS A 96 -2.71 16.53 -7.40
N LYS A 97 -3.70 16.35 -8.28
CA LYS A 97 -4.60 15.19 -8.29
C LYS A 97 -4.08 14.12 -9.26
N TYR A 98 -4.41 12.87 -8.95
CA TYR A 98 -3.95 11.70 -9.70
C TYR A 98 -5.10 10.74 -9.96
N ASP A 99 -5.00 9.97 -11.06
CA ASP A 99 -5.94 8.89 -11.36
C ASP A 99 -5.79 7.73 -10.36
N PHE A 100 -4.55 7.56 -9.83
CA PHE A 100 -4.22 6.43 -8.99
C PHE A 100 -3.26 6.81 -7.84
N LEU A 101 -3.62 6.45 -6.61
CA LEU A 101 -2.74 6.58 -5.45
C LEU A 101 -2.29 5.18 -5.03
N LEU A 102 -0.98 4.95 -5.12
CA LEU A 102 -0.34 3.71 -4.72
C LEU A 102 0.40 3.90 -3.41
N ILE A 103 0.07 3.09 -2.40
CA ILE A 103 0.63 3.12 -1.04
C ILE A 103 1.12 1.69 -0.73
N PRO A 104 2.27 1.26 -1.30
CA PRO A 104 2.76 -0.09 -1.14
C PRO A 104 3.68 -0.19 0.07
N GLU A 105 3.38 -1.10 1.00
CA GLU A 105 4.27 -1.38 2.15
C GLU A 105 4.77 -0.11 2.85
N THR A 106 3.85 0.81 3.10
CA THR A 106 4.11 2.11 3.71
C THR A 106 3.32 2.28 5.00
N ILE A 107 2.07 1.79 5.00
CA ILE A 107 1.11 2.03 6.08
C ILE A 107 1.56 1.44 7.43
N GLU A 108 2.33 0.36 7.42
CA GLU A 108 2.89 -0.29 8.61
C GLU A 108 4.01 0.51 9.28
N HIS A 109 4.64 1.44 8.56
CA HIS A 109 5.68 2.35 9.09
C HIS A 109 5.11 3.63 9.69
N VAL A 110 3.84 3.94 9.41
CA VAL A 110 3.22 5.20 9.78
C VAL A 110 2.73 5.18 11.24
N ASN A 111 3.17 6.14 12.06
CA ASN A 111 2.78 6.25 13.46
C ASN A 111 1.30 6.63 13.64
N ASN A 112 0.75 7.49 12.80
CA ASN A 112 -0.65 7.89 12.82
C ASN A 112 -1.28 7.66 11.45
N VAL A 113 -1.78 6.43 11.25
CA VAL A 113 -2.32 5.98 9.98
C VAL A 113 -3.59 6.75 9.59
N GLU A 114 -4.42 7.15 10.54
CA GLU A 114 -5.63 7.92 10.25
C GLU A 114 -5.30 9.28 9.63
N LEU A 115 -4.39 10.05 10.24
CA LEU A 115 -3.91 11.32 9.68
C LEU A 115 -3.19 11.14 8.34
N PHE A 116 -2.45 10.06 8.19
CA PHE A 116 -1.81 9.73 6.92
C PHE A 116 -2.83 9.51 5.82
N LEU A 117 -3.85 8.67 6.05
CA LEU A 117 -4.91 8.41 5.09
C LEU A 117 -5.74 9.68 4.78
N GLU A 118 -6.03 10.50 5.79
CA GLU A 118 -6.67 11.80 5.60
C GLU A 118 -5.83 12.69 4.67
N SER A 119 -4.52 12.74 4.86
CA SER A 119 -3.62 13.55 4.04
C SER A 119 -3.62 13.16 2.56
N THR A 120 -3.92 11.90 2.23
CA THR A 120 -3.98 11.42 0.83
C THR A 120 -5.12 12.06 0.04
N LEU A 121 -6.17 12.58 0.72
CA LEU A 121 -7.29 13.26 0.07
C LEU A 121 -6.83 14.53 -0.68
N LYS A 122 -5.72 15.12 -0.27
CA LYS A 122 -5.09 16.22 -1.00
C LYS A 122 -4.77 15.86 -2.46
N ASN A 123 -4.45 14.59 -2.70
CA ASN A 123 -4.01 14.08 -4.00
C ASN A 123 -5.09 13.27 -4.73
N ALA A 124 -6.30 13.13 -4.16
CA ALA A 124 -7.42 12.39 -4.71
C ALA A 124 -8.58 13.29 -5.14
N ASP A 125 -9.30 12.85 -6.16
CA ASP A 125 -10.63 13.36 -6.53
C ASP A 125 -11.67 12.22 -6.51
N THR A 126 -12.85 12.45 -7.07
CA THR A 126 -13.95 11.47 -7.06
C THR A 126 -13.71 10.24 -7.95
N HIS A 127 -12.71 10.29 -8.83
CA HIS A 127 -12.36 9.20 -9.75
C HIS A 127 -11.07 8.50 -9.38
N THR A 128 -10.34 9.02 -8.39
CA THR A 128 -9.07 8.46 -7.96
C THR A 128 -9.26 7.06 -7.38
N GLU A 129 -8.54 6.11 -7.94
CA GLU A 129 -8.42 4.76 -7.38
C GLU A 129 -7.26 4.70 -6.38
N PHE A 130 -7.45 3.93 -5.32
CA PHE A 130 -6.44 3.69 -4.29
C PHE A 130 -6.03 2.23 -4.28
N LEU A 131 -4.75 1.97 -4.09
CA LEU A 131 -4.23 0.65 -3.78
C LEU A 131 -3.29 0.76 -2.58
N ILE A 132 -3.64 0.07 -1.51
CA ILE A 132 -2.81 -0.03 -0.30
C ILE A 132 -2.38 -1.48 -0.15
N THR A 133 -1.08 -1.72 0.07
CA THR A 133 -0.55 -3.05 0.43
C THR A 133 0.17 -3.00 1.77
N ALA A 134 0.26 -4.14 2.43
CA ALA A 134 1.01 -4.32 3.66
C ALA A 134 1.46 -5.78 3.79
N PRO A 135 2.51 -6.08 4.58
CA PRO A 135 2.88 -7.44 4.92
C PRO A 135 1.72 -8.20 5.57
N ASN A 136 1.55 -9.47 5.22
CA ASN A 136 0.50 -10.31 5.79
C ASN A 136 0.91 -10.84 7.15
N ALA A 137 0.18 -10.45 8.20
CA ALA A 137 0.39 -10.89 9.58
C ALA A 137 0.40 -12.42 9.78
N PHE A 138 -0.28 -13.17 8.89
CA PHE A 138 -0.48 -14.62 9.05
C PHE A 138 0.30 -15.46 8.04
N VAL A 139 1.43 -14.95 7.54
CA VAL A 139 2.27 -15.74 6.64
C VAL A 139 3.15 -16.72 7.44
N MET A 140 3.10 -18.01 7.04
CA MET A 140 3.82 -19.07 7.74
C MET A 140 5.33 -18.88 7.82
N SER A 141 5.95 -18.25 6.83
CA SER A 141 7.39 -17.97 6.84
C SER A 141 7.81 -17.05 7.99
N GLN A 142 7.00 -16.06 8.30
CA GLN A 142 7.26 -15.16 9.45
C GLN A 142 6.97 -15.84 10.77
N PHE A 143 5.87 -16.60 10.86
CA PHE A 143 5.59 -17.39 12.05
C PHE A 143 6.71 -18.37 12.39
N ASN A 144 7.27 -19.06 11.39
CA ASN A 144 8.38 -20.00 11.58
C ASN A 144 9.72 -19.31 11.88
N ALA A 145 9.86 -18.02 11.59
CA ALA A 145 11.06 -17.24 11.91
C ALA A 145 11.07 -16.72 13.35
N ASN A 146 9.92 -16.72 14.02
CA ASN A 146 9.77 -16.27 15.39
C ASN A 146 10.01 -17.43 16.36
N ASN A 147 10.71 -17.17 17.47
CA ASN A 147 11.10 -18.20 18.42
C ASN A 147 10.88 -17.75 19.87
N ASP A 148 10.27 -18.65 20.66
CA ASP A 148 10.27 -18.58 22.11
C ASP A 148 11.58 -19.20 22.63
N VAL A 149 12.40 -18.41 23.29
CA VAL A 149 13.73 -18.80 23.79
C VAL A 149 13.82 -18.59 25.30
N GLY A 150 12.98 -19.31 26.05
CA GLY A 150 12.97 -19.22 27.49
C GLY A 150 12.43 -17.90 28.03
N ASP A 151 13.32 -17.02 28.52
CA ASP A 151 12.92 -15.75 29.14
C ASP A 151 12.68 -14.62 28.12
N PHE A 152 12.85 -14.85 26.84
CA PHE A 152 12.63 -13.87 25.77
C PHE A 152 12.10 -14.52 24.50
N TYR A 153 11.43 -13.69 23.69
CA TYR A 153 10.87 -14.06 22.39
C TYR A 153 11.63 -13.30 21.30
N ILE A 154 12.02 -14.01 20.23
CA ILE A 154 12.62 -13.42 19.04
C ILE A 154 11.54 -13.23 18.00
N GLU A 155 11.28 -11.99 17.60
CA GLU A 155 10.40 -11.65 16.49
C GLU A 155 11.24 -11.13 15.32
N THR A 156 11.07 -11.78 14.16
CA THR A 156 11.74 -11.38 12.92
C THR A 156 10.84 -10.40 12.17
N ILE A 157 11.10 -9.11 12.36
CA ILE A 157 10.32 -8.01 11.82
C ILE A 157 11.24 -6.85 11.44
N HIS A 158 10.82 -6.04 10.47
CA HIS A 158 11.51 -4.78 10.19
C HIS A 158 11.38 -3.84 11.40
N PRO A 159 12.47 -3.19 11.83
CA PRO A 159 12.50 -2.41 13.09
C PRO A 159 11.52 -1.22 13.11
N ASP A 160 11.13 -0.69 11.94
CA ASP A 160 10.21 0.44 11.83
C ASP A 160 8.74 0.04 11.66
N HIS A 161 8.41 -1.27 11.67
CA HIS A 161 7.01 -1.70 11.61
C HIS A 161 6.31 -1.41 12.94
N ASN A 162 5.20 -0.69 12.87
CA ASN A 162 4.39 -0.30 14.02
C ASN A 162 3.11 -1.13 14.15
N CYS A 163 2.68 -1.80 13.08
CA CYS A 163 1.44 -2.57 13.06
C CYS A 163 1.47 -3.71 12.02
N TRP A 164 0.52 -4.63 12.19
CA TRP A 164 0.35 -5.80 11.35
C TRP A 164 -1.06 -5.86 10.77
N PHE A 165 -1.16 -6.25 9.51
CA PHE A 165 -2.44 -6.36 8.80
C PHE A 165 -2.71 -7.78 8.30
N SER A 166 -3.98 -8.15 8.26
CA SER A 166 -4.49 -9.32 7.57
C SER A 166 -5.39 -8.88 6.41
N VAL A 167 -5.77 -9.83 5.57
CA VAL A 167 -6.72 -9.59 4.48
C VAL A 167 -8.09 -9.05 4.94
N TYR A 168 -8.42 -9.19 6.22
CA TYR A 168 -9.61 -8.60 6.84
C TYR A 168 -9.31 -7.29 7.55
N THR A 169 -8.23 -7.23 8.35
CA THR A 169 -7.98 -6.06 9.20
C THR A 169 -7.55 -4.84 8.39
N LEU A 170 -6.84 -5.02 7.26
CA LEU A 170 -6.45 -3.91 6.40
C LEU A 170 -7.68 -3.17 5.83
N PRO A 171 -8.60 -3.79 5.08
CA PRO A 171 -9.76 -3.08 4.55
C PRO A 171 -10.70 -2.57 5.66
N ASN A 172 -10.87 -3.32 6.77
CA ASN A 172 -11.69 -2.87 7.90
C ASN A 172 -11.11 -1.62 8.58
N PHE A 173 -9.79 -1.49 8.65
CA PHE A 173 -9.12 -0.32 9.19
C PHE A 173 -9.25 0.87 8.25
N ILE A 174 -8.99 0.69 6.94
CA ILE A 174 -9.16 1.72 5.91
C ILE A 174 -10.59 2.28 5.94
N GLU A 175 -11.60 1.39 5.95
CA GLU A 175 -13.02 1.80 6.01
C GLU A 175 -13.32 2.67 7.23
N LYS A 176 -12.79 2.31 8.41
CA LYS A 176 -13.01 3.08 9.65
C LYS A 176 -12.35 4.45 9.60
N CYS A 177 -11.10 4.54 9.13
CA CYS A 177 -10.38 5.81 9.02
C CYS A 177 -11.13 6.78 8.09
N TYR A 178 -11.46 6.36 6.88
CA TYR A 178 -12.15 7.22 5.92
C TYR A 178 -13.59 7.56 6.36
N LYS A 179 -14.28 6.65 7.06
CA LYS A 179 -15.60 6.95 7.63
C LYS A 179 -15.55 8.07 8.67
N ASN A 180 -14.50 8.12 9.50
CA ASN A 180 -14.32 9.16 10.52
C ASN A 180 -14.21 10.57 9.91
N ILE A 181 -13.76 10.67 8.67
CA ILE A 181 -13.63 11.93 7.91
C ILE A 181 -14.71 12.11 6.84
N GLY A 182 -15.84 11.42 6.99
CA GLY A 182 -17.03 11.60 6.15
C GLY A 182 -16.93 11.01 4.75
N LYS A 183 -16.06 10.01 4.55
CA LYS A 183 -15.92 9.30 3.28
C LYS A 183 -16.40 7.86 3.39
N LYS A 184 -17.00 7.36 2.32
CA LYS A 184 -17.37 5.96 2.16
C LYS A 184 -16.37 5.27 1.25
N VAL A 185 -15.82 4.17 1.71
CA VAL A 185 -14.93 3.31 0.92
C VAL A 185 -15.73 2.32 0.08
N VAL A 186 -15.43 2.25 -1.21
CA VAL A 186 -16.01 1.27 -2.14
C VAL A 186 -14.88 0.38 -2.66
N PHE A 187 -14.76 -0.81 -2.07
CA PHE A 187 -13.73 -1.76 -2.48
C PHE A 187 -14.06 -2.37 -3.84
N SER A 188 -13.09 -2.32 -4.75
CA SER A 188 -13.13 -2.98 -6.06
C SER A 188 -12.46 -4.35 -6.03
N ASP A 189 -11.37 -4.50 -5.26
CA ASP A 189 -10.68 -5.78 -5.07
C ASP A 189 -9.95 -5.83 -3.71
N ILE A 190 -9.88 -7.02 -3.14
CA ILE A 190 -9.16 -7.31 -1.88
C ILE A 190 -8.47 -8.67 -2.05
N GLY A 191 -7.24 -8.81 -1.58
CA GLY A 191 -6.61 -10.12 -1.69
C GLY A 191 -5.16 -10.18 -1.24
N PHE A 192 -4.44 -11.05 -1.94
CA PHE A 192 -3.06 -11.41 -1.61
C PHE A 192 -2.16 -11.25 -2.82
N LEU A 193 -0.93 -10.82 -2.54
CA LEU A 193 0.17 -10.79 -3.50
C LEU A 193 1.28 -11.75 -3.06
N GLN A 194 2.11 -12.15 -4.03
CA GLN A 194 3.39 -12.82 -3.82
C GLN A 194 3.27 -14.01 -2.85
N SER A 195 2.53 -15.05 -3.28
CA SER A 195 2.31 -16.26 -2.47
C SER A 195 1.69 -15.99 -1.09
N LYS A 196 0.84 -14.95 -1.00
CA LYS A 196 0.16 -14.48 0.22
C LYS A 196 1.09 -13.84 1.27
N SER A 197 2.32 -13.47 0.91
CA SER A 197 3.19 -12.73 1.83
C SER A 197 2.72 -11.31 2.10
N MET A 198 1.88 -10.77 1.20
CA MET A 198 1.31 -9.43 1.30
C MET A 198 -0.20 -9.47 1.15
N VAL A 199 -0.87 -8.56 1.82
CA VAL A 199 -2.30 -8.26 1.65
C VAL A 199 -2.47 -6.94 0.92
N TYR A 200 -3.58 -6.78 0.20
CA TYR A 200 -3.91 -5.52 -0.46
C TYR A 200 -5.39 -5.20 -0.40
N SER A 201 -5.70 -3.92 -0.57
CA SER A 201 -7.04 -3.39 -0.76
C SER A 201 -7.03 -2.36 -1.87
N MET A 202 -7.89 -2.53 -2.88
CA MET A 202 -8.11 -1.58 -3.96
C MET A 202 -9.52 -1.00 -3.84
N PHE A 203 -9.65 0.32 -3.93
CA PHE A 203 -10.92 1.01 -3.65
C PHE A 203 -10.98 2.41 -4.26
N THR A 204 -12.18 2.97 -4.26
CA THR A 204 -12.48 4.39 -4.49
C THR A 204 -13.19 4.98 -3.29
N LEU A 205 -13.30 6.32 -3.24
CA LEU A 205 -13.98 7.05 -2.19
C LEU A 205 -15.23 7.77 -2.73
N GLU A 206 -16.33 7.68 -1.98
CA GLU A 206 -17.56 8.43 -2.20
C GLU A 206 -17.80 9.39 -1.02
N ASP A 207 -18.46 10.52 -1.26
CA ASP A 207 -18.97 11.37 -0.19
C ASP A 207 -20.15 10.68 0.51
N VAL A 208 -20.28 10.88 1.83
CA VAL A 208 -21.37 10.34 2.66
C VAL A 208 -22.46 11.36 2.83
#